data_b0372f161d3ad59887dea502629cab11
#
_entry.id   b0372f161d3ad59887dea502629cab11
#
_cell.length_a   1.000
_cell.length_b   1.000
_cell.length_c   1.000
_cell.angle_alpha   90.00
_cell.angle_beta   90.00
_cell.angle_gamma   90.00
#
_symmetry.space_group_name_H-M   'P 1'
#
loop_
_entity.id
_entity.type
_entity.pdbx_description
1 polymer ?
#
loop_
_entity_poly.entity_id
_entity_poly.type
_entity_poly.pdbx_seq_one_letter_code
_entity_poly.pdbx_strand_id
1 'polypeptide(L)'
;MSRAAPHAHGGPSPEAQRGAAHGYALVLSGGGARGFVHVGALRALECLGGPPSAIVGVSMGAIVGATYGLNTDWYRALVNMDVSGFPQVPDFSAGGIGSRLRSFYRAEQLLSWSWSGWGIGQASYDWGVGVLRGLTLGRNLEEARLPVRVTATDMDTGERVDLAEGPAWERLYASSALAGILPPAVIGGRRLIDGGYADIAPVDIARRLVDGPVIAIDASRSAYSLSPANGIQAMIRGLEICQNEHATLRFSRADLVLRPELDPPVDTLDFFAKRR
;
A
#
# COMPACT_ATOMS: atom_id res chain seq x y z
N MET A 1 24.40 22.85 32.49
CA MET A 1 22.96 22.91 32.12
C MET A 1 22.87 23.66 30.78
N SER A 2 22.95 22.93 29.67
CA SER A 2 22.80 23.47 28.31
C SER A 2 21.42 23.15 27.80
N ARG A 3 20.61 24.18 27.50
CA ARG A 3 19.29 24.05 26.92
C ARG A 3 19.43 23.71 25.42
N ALA A 4 18.94 22.55 25.02
CA ALA A 4 18.77 22.23 23.61
C ALA A 4 17.67 23.10 22.99
N ALA A 5 17.97 23.71 21.84
CA ALA A 5 17.00 24.46 21.03
C ALA A 5 16.00 23.51 20.35
N PRO A 6 14.74 23.93 20.18
CA PRO A 6 13.75 23.10 19.47
C PRO A 6 14.06 23.07 17.97
N HIS A 7 14.13 21.87 17.40
CA HIS A 7 14.22 21.70 15.95
C HIS A 7 12.92 22.21 15.29
N ALA A 8 13.06 23.21 14.45
CA ALA A 8 11.98 23.73 13.63
C ALA A 8 11.57 22.64 12.60
N HIS A 9 10.34 22.17 12.69
CA HIS A 9 9.70 21.35 11.67
C HIS A 9 9.43 22.25 10.46
N GLY A 10 10.25 22.13 9.42
CA GLY A 10 9.96 22.70 8.11
C GLY A 10 8.77 21.96 7.47
N GLY A 11 7.59 22.47 7.62
CA GLY A 11 6.44 22.05 6.83
C GLY A 11 6.65 22.46 5.35
N PRO A 12 5.99 21.76 4.39
CA PRO A 12 6.09 22.09 2.98
C PRO A 12 5.70 23.56 2.74
N SER A 13 6.40 24.22 1.81
CA SER A 13 6.17 25.62 1.48
C SER A 13 4.71 25.88 1.06
N PRO A 14 4.13 27.05 1.41
CA PRO A 14 2.73 27.39 1.06
C PRO A 14 2.44 27.40 -0.45
N GLU A 15 3.43 27.45 -1.29
CA GLU A 15 3.28 27.49 -2.76
C GLU A 15 3.04 26.12 -3.38
N ALA A 16 3.52 25.02 -2.80
CA ALA A 16 3.21 23.67 -3.27
C ALA A 16 1.76 23.23 -3.03
N GLN A 17 0.99 24.03 -2.26
CA GLN A 17 -0.40 23.74 -1.91
C GLN A 17 -1.45 24.48 -2.76
N ARG A 18 -1.04 25.34 -3.68
CA ARG A 18 -1.97 26.13 -4.51
C ARG A 18 -2.06 25.58 -5.92
N GLY A 19 -2.96 24.63 -6.17
CA GLY A 19 -3.10 24.17 -7.55
C GLY A 19 -4.26 23.26 -7.92
N ALA A 20 -5.11 22.85 -6.99
CA ALA A 20 -6.23 21.95 -7.30
C ALA A 20 -7.58 22.65 -7.02
N ALA A 21 -7.91 23.67 -7.80
CA ALA A 21 -9.03 24.54 -7.47
C ALA A 21 -10.43 23.95 -7.71
N HIS A 22 -10.62 22.99 -8.61
CA HIS A 22 -11.96 22.41 -8.88
C HIS A 22 -11.85 20.99 -9.37
N GLY A 23 -11.95 20.00 -8.50
CA GLY A 23 -11.94 18.59 -8.82
C GLY A 23 -12.13 17.75 -7.56
N TYR A 24 -11.94 16.44 -7.64
CA TYR A 24 -12.04 15.54 -6.49
C TYR A 24 -10.68 14.95 -6.13
N ALA A 25 -10.49 14.67 -4.85
CA ALA A 25 -9.37 13.85 -4.39
C ALA A 25 -9.77 12.39 -4.32
N LEU A 26 -8.83 11.51 -4.61
CA LEU A 26 -9.02 10.07 -4.53
C LEU A 26 -8.15 9.49 -3.41
N VAL A 27 -8.77 8.74 -2.51
CA VAL A 27 -8.09 7.96 -1.47
C VAL A 27 -8.12 6.49 -1.86
N LEU A 28 -6.96 5.89 -2.01
CA LEU A 28 -6.77 4.47 -2.34
C LEU A 28 -6.26 3.74 -1.10
N SER A 29 -7.10 2.89 -0.52
CA SER A 29 -6.74 2.17 0.70
C SER A 29 -5.65 1.11 0.50
N GLY A 30 -5.07 0.63 1.59
CA GLY A 30 -4.35 -0.63 1.59
C GLY A 30 -5.28 -1.82 1.31
N GLY A 31 -4.70 -2.98 1.00
CA GLY A 31 -5.50 -4.18 0.74
C GLY A 31 -4.70 -5.35 0.18
N GLY A 32 -3.39 -5.22 0.05
CA GLY A 32 -2.53 -6.24 -0.55
C GLY A 32 -3.00 -6.58 -1.98
N ALA A 33 -3.14 -7.86 -2.29
CA ALA A 33 -3.58 -8.33 -3.61
C ALA A 33 -4.99 -7.82 -4.00
N ARG A 34 -5.88 -7.61 -3.04
CA ARG A 34 -7.21 -7.00 -3.30
C ARG A 34 -7.10 -5.59 -3.85
N GLY A 35 -6.01 -4.88 -3.57
CA GLY A 35 -5.77 -3.52 -4.06
C GLY A 35 -5.67 -3.40 -5.58
N PHE A 36 -5.58 -4.50 -6.34
CA PHE A 36 -5.74 -4.43 -7.80
C PHE A 36 -7.10 -3.90 -8.25
N VAL A 37 -8.12 -3.97 -7.40
CA VAL A 37 -9.43 -3.35 -7.66
C VAL A 37 -9.33 -1.84 -7.91
N HIS A 38 -8.34 -1.17 -7.32
CA HIS A 38 -8.08 0.25 -7.55
C HIS A 38 -7.80 0.56 -9.02
N VAL A 39 -7.17 -0.37 -9.76
CA VAL A 39 -6.86 -0.19 -11.18
C VAL A 39 -8.13 -0.07 -12.01
N GLY A 40 -9.08 -0.99 -11.78
CA GLY A 40 -10.38 -0.97 -12.46
C GLY A 40 -11.24 0.23 -12.05
N ALA A 41 -11.31 0.53 -10.75
CA ALA A 41 -12.09 1.65 -10.22
C ALA A 41 -11.55 3.00 -10.72
N LEU A 42 -10.23 3.20 -10.71
CA LEU A 42 -9.60 4.40 -11.24
C LEU A 42 -9.86 4.58 -12.73
N ARG A 43 -9.78 3.48 -13.50
CA ARG A 43 -10.12 3.50 -14.93
C ARG A 43 -11.57 3.88 -15.18
N ALA A 44 -12.50 3.34 -14.39
CA ALA A 44 -13.92 3.67 -14.50
C ALA A 44 -14.18 5.14 -14.15
N LEU A 45 -13.57 5.66 -13.10
CA LEU A 45 -13.69 7.06 -12.69
C LEU A 45 -13.17 8.02 -13.77
N GLU A 46 -12.02 7.71 -14.40
CA GLU A 46 -11.53 8.51 -15.54
C GLU A 46 -12.55 8.57 -16.69
N CYS A 47 -13.21 7.46 -16.99
CA CYS A 47 -14.19 7.40 -18.08
C CYS A 47 -15.49 8.14 -17.75
N LEU A 48 -15.89 8.19 -16.49
CA LEU A 48 -17.18 8.73 -16.03
C LEU A 48 -17.11 10.18 -15.61
N GLY A 49 -16.05 10.58 -14.93
CA GLY A 49 -15.97 11.89 -14.27
C GLY A 49 -14.67 12.66 -14.53
N GLY A 50 -13.80 12.11 -15.35
CA GLY A 50 -12.46 12.68 -15.60
C GLY A 50 -11.43 12.29 -14.52
N PRO A 51 -10.16 12.73 -14.67
CA PRO A 51 -9.08 12.39 -13.78
C PRO A 51 -9.27 13.02 -12.39
N PRO A 52 -8.78 12.36 -11.30
CA PRO A 52 -8.71 13.00 -10.00
C PRO A 52 -7.73 14.17 -10.01
N SER A 53 -7.96 15.16 -9.15
CA SER A 53 -7.07 16.31 -8.95
C SER A 53 -5.93 16.03 -7.97
N ALA A 54 -6.09 15.06 -7.10
CA ALA A 54 -5.05 14.56 -6.18
C ALA A 54 -5.31 13.10 -5.81
N ILE A 55 -4.26 12.37 -5.47
CA ILE A 55 -4.36 10.99 -4.98
C ILE A 55 -3.59 10.85 -3.66
N VAL A 56 -4.21 10.17 -2.71
CA VAL A 56 -3.56 9.71 -1.48
C VAL A 56 -3.66 8.20 -1.41
N GLY A 57 -2.54 7.52 -1.32
CA GLY A 57 -2.49 6.05 -1.36
C GLY A 57 -1.79 5.43 -0.16
N VAL A 58 -2.23 4.22 0.18
CA VAL A 58 -1.65 3.38 1.23
C VAL A 58 -1.33 2.01 0.65
N SER A 59 -0.11 1.48 0.88
CA SER A 59 0.26 0.13 0.44
C SER A 59 -0.01 -0.08 -1.06
N MET A 60 -0.79 -1.08 -1.46
CA MET A 60 -1.14 -1.28 -2.87
C MET A 60 -1.85 -0.05 -3.47
N GLY A 61 -2.66 0.67 -2.70
CA GLY A 61 -3.27 1.92 -3.16
C GLY A 61 -2.24 3.01 -3.48
N ALA A 62 -1.13 3.07 -2.73
CA ALA A 62 0.00 3.95 -3.03
C ALA A 62 0.69 3.55 -4.34
N ILE A 63 0.90 2.24 -4.55
CA ILE A 63 1.50 1.72 -5.79
C ILE A 63 0.63 2.11 -7.00
N VAL A 64 -0.67 1.88 -6.94
CA VAL A 64 -1.59 2.25 -8.02
C VAL A 64 -1.61 3.76 -8.24
N GLY A 65 -1.75 4.56 -7.16
CA GLY A 65 -1.84 6.02 -7.25
C GLY A 65 -0.56 6.67 -7.78
N ALA A 66 0.61 6.26 -7.33
CA ALA A 66 1.87 6.79 -7.83
C ALA A 66 2.16 6.34 -9.26
N THR A 67 1.85 5.08 -9.62
CA THR A 67 1.96 4.62 -11.01
C THR A 67 1.07 5.45 -11.92
N TYR A 68 -0.17 5.70 -11.50
CA TYR A 68 -1.08 6.58 -12.23
C TYR A 68 -0.49 7.98 -12.43
N GLY A 69 0.07 8.57 -11.39
CA GLY A 69 0.62 9.93 -11.45
C GLY A 69 1.89 10.06 -12.28
N LEU A 70 2.73 9.01 -12.33
CA LEU A 70 4.08 9.06 -12.91
C LEU A 70 4.19 8.41 -14.28
N ASN A 71 3.34 7.43 -14.59
CA ASN A 71 3.43 6.62 -15.81
C ASN A 71 2.22 6.88 -16.70
N THR A 72 2.42 7.37 -17.91
CA THR A 72 1.33 7.63 -18.86
C THR A 72 0.64 6.35 -19.34
N ASP A 73 1.36 5.22 -19.37
CA ASP A 73 0.81 3.88 -19.67
C ASP A 73 0.49 3.10 -18.38
N TRP A 74 0.05 3.80 -17.33
CA TRP A 74 -0.19 3.29 -15.99
C TRP A 74 -1.06 2.04 -15.95
N TYR A 75 -2.13 2.01 -16.77
CA TYR A 75 -3.07 0.90 -16.77
C TYR A 75 -2.38 -0.39 -17.24
N ARG A 76 -1.70 -0.33 -18.37
CA ARG A 76 -0.97 -1.48 -18.92
C ARG A 76 0.19 -1.90 -18.00
N ALA A 77 0.91 -0.95 -17.43
CA ALA A 77 1.99 -1.23 -16.48
C ALA A 77 1.47 -2.00 -15.25
N LEU A 78 0.34 -1.60 -14.65
CA LEU A 78 -0.26 -2.28 -13.50
C LEU A 78 -0.87 -3.62 -13.87
N VAL A 79 -1.58 -3.72 -15.00
CA VAL A 79 -2.15 -5.00 -15.47
C VAL A 79 -1.06 -6.03 -15.74
N ASN A 80 0.09 -5.62 -16.28
CA ASN A 80 1.21 -6.50 -16.57
C ASN A 80 2.28 -6.53 -15.46
N MET A 81 2.01 -5.92 -14.30
CA MET A 81 2.95 -5.92 -13.18
C MET A 81 3.42 -7.34 -12.86
N ASP A 82 4.72 -7.55 -12.81
CA ASP A 82 5.29 -8.82 -12.39
C ASP A 82 5.00 -9.07 -10.91
N VAL A 83 4.38 -10.18 -10.61
CA VAL A 83 4.07 -10.65 -9.24
C VAL A 83 4.78 -11.97 -8.92
N SER A 84 5.63 -12.48 -9.82
CA SER A 84 6.24 -13.82 -9.73
C SER A 84 7.20 -13.98 -8.55
N GLY A 85 7.88 -12.91 -8.15
CA GLY A 85 8.82 -12.91 -7.02
C GLY A 85 8.17 -12.61 -5.66
N PHE A 86 6.84 -12.43 -5.61
CA PHE A 86 6.17 -12.20 -4.33
C PHE A 86 6.22 -13.48 -3.46
N PRO A 87 6.54 -13.39 -2.16
CA PRO A 87 6.60 -14.56 -1.30
C PRO A 87 5.23 -15.24 -1.22
N GLN A 88 5.20 -16.51 -1.58
CA GLN A 88 3.99 -17.31 -1.43
C GLN A 88 3.84 -17.75 0.01
N VAL A 89 2.68 -17.47 0.61
CA VAL A 89 2.33 -18.05 1.90
C VAL A 89 2.22 -19.57 1.74
N PRO A 90 2.92 -20.36 2.55
CA PRO A 90 2.86 -21.80 2.45
C PRO A 90 1.43 -22.31 2.62
N ASP A 91 0.90 -23.03 1.63
CA ASP A 91 -0.38 -23.73 1.73
C ASP A 91 -0.15 -25.18 2.17
N PHE A 92 -0.60 -25.51 3.37
CA PHE A 92 -0.51 -26.84 3.93
C PHE A 92 -1.75 -27.71 3.62
N SER A 93 -2.80 -27.12 3.05
CA SER A 93 -4.06 -27.80 2.78
C SER A 93 -4.08 -28.55 1.44
N ALA A 94 -3.28 -28.08 0.47
CA ALA A 94 -3.26 -28.62 -0.88
C ALA A 94 -2.14 -29.62 -1.10
N GLY A 95 -2.47 -30.81 -1.58
CA GLY A 95 -1.56 -31.74 -2.23
C GLY A 95 -1.03 -32.91 -1.38
N GLY A 96 -0.30 -33.82 -2.01
CA GLY A 96 0.32 -34.99 -1.40
C GLY A 96 1.49 -34.66 -0.49
N ILE A 97 2.11 -35.70 0.10
CA ILE A 97 3.22 -35.61 1.07
C ILE A 97 4.35 -34.69 0.58
N GLY A 98 4.69 -34.70 -0.69
CA GLY A 98 5.76 -33.87 -1.26
C GLY A 98 5.45 -32.38 -1.32
N SER A 99 4.18 -31.97 -1.45
CA SER A 99 3.77 -30.57 -1.37
C SER A 99 3.78 -30.06 0.07
N ARG A 100 3.34 -30.89 1.02
CA ARG A 100 3.38 -30.58 2.45
C ARG A 100 4.81 -30.40 2.96
N LEU A 101 5.75 -31.26 2.53
CA LEU A 101 7.19 -31.11 2.85
C LEU A 101 7.78 -29.82 2.29
N ARG A 102 7.44 -29.45 1.05
CA ARG A 102 7.88 -28.16 0.46
C ARG A 102 7.28 -26.95 1.19
N SER A 103 6.00 -27.02 1.57
CA SER A 103 5.34 -25.98 2.35
C SER A 103 5.94 -25.86 3.75
N PHE A 104 6.30 -26.98 4.38
CA PHE A 104 6.98 -27.00 5.68
C PHE A 104 8.37 -26.35 5.60
N TYR A 105 9.18 -26.73 4.61
CA TYR A 105 10.51 -26.16 4.39
C TYR A 105 10.46 -24.65 4.11
N ARG A 106 9.48 -24.18 3.32
CA ARG A 106 9.26 -22.75 3.07
C ARG A 106 8.82 -22.01 4.31
N ALA A 107 7.93 -22.61 5.12
CA ALA A 107 7.49 -22.02 6.39
C ALA A 107 8.64 -21.91 7.37
N GLU A 108 9.50 -22.94 7.46
CA GLU A 108 10.69 -22.93 8.30
C GLU A 108 11.69 -21.85 7.89
N GLN A 109 11.91 -21.68 6.57
CA GLN A 109 12.75 -20.59 6.05
C GLN A 109 12.16 -19.22 6.38
N LEU A 110 10.86 -18.99 6.14
CA LEU A 110 10.18 -17.73 6.47
C LEU A 110 10.27 -17.43 7.98
N LEU A 111 10.01 -18.42 8.82
CA LEU A 111 10.10 -18.28 10.27
C LEU A 111 11.54 -18.01 10.73
N SER A 112 12.52 -18.74 10.21
CA SER A 112 13.92 -18.52 10.59
C SER A 112 14.42 -17.14 10.15
N TRP A 113 14.04 -16.67 8.96
CA TRP A 113 14.38 -15.34 8.46
C TRP A 113 13.66 -14.23 9.24
N SER A 114 12.39 -14.43 9.59
CA SER A 114 11.64 -13.48 10.43
C SER A 114 12.15 -13.43 11.85
N TRP A 115 12.68 -14.54 12.36
CA TRP A 115 13.23 -14.64 13.72
C TRP A 115 14.66 -14.13 13.85
N SER A 116 15.50 -14.38 12.83
CA SER A 116 16.92 -13.99 12.83
C SER A 116 17.22 -12.71 12.04
N GLY A 117 16.24 -12.15 11.31
CA GLY A 117 16.40 -11.01 10.43
C GLY A 117 15.07 -10.34 10.10
N TRP A 118 14.99 -9.73 8.92
CA TRP A 118 13.84 -8.94 8.47
C TRP A 118 13.00 -9.64 7.39
N GLY A 119 12.74 -10.91 7.51
CA GLY A 119 11.83 -11.63 6.62
C GLY A 119 12.46 -12.12 5.32
N ILE A 120 11.92 -11.75 4.16
CA ILE A 120 12.39 -12.26 2.86
C ILE A 120 13.82 -11.88 2.53
N GLY A 121 14.50 -12.77 1.81
CA GLY A 121 15.89 -12.56 1.42
C GLY A 121 16.09 -11.43 0.42
N GLN A 122 17.36 -11.03 0.25
CA GLN A 122 17.79 -9.91 -0.61
C GLN A 122 17.25 -10.02 -2.05
N ALA A 123 17.18 -11.20 -2.63
CA ALA A 123 16.70 -11.39 -4.00
C ALA A 123 15.23 -10.96 -4.17
N SER A 124 14.37 -11.25 -3.20
CA SER A 124 12.96 -10.83 -3.24
C SER A 124 12.82 -9.32 -3.00
N TYR A 125 13.68 -8.74 -2.17
CA TYR A 125 13.76 -7.30 -1.98
C TYR A 125 14.16 -6.62 -3.30
N ASP A 126 15.25 -7.05 -3.92
CA ASP A 126 15.76 -6.47 -5.17
C ASP A 126 14.75 -6.60 -6.31
N TRP A 127 14.05 -7.74 -6.39
CA TRP A 127 12.96 -7.93 -7.32
C TRP A 127 11.84 -6.90 -7.08
N GLY A 128 11.36 -6.77 -5.84
CA GLY A 128 10.30 -5.81 -5.48
C GLY A 128 10.66 -4.37 -5.82
N VAL A 129 11.90 -3.96 -5.49
CA VAL A 129 12.43 -2.63 -5.86
C VAL A 129 12.47 -2.47 -7.38
N GLY A 130 12.88 -3.50 -8.12
CA GLY A 130 12.88 -3.50 -9.59
C GLY A 130 11.48 -3.27 -10.16
N VAL A 131 10.47 -3.95 -9.64
CA VAL A 131 9.06 -3.77 -10.03
C VAL A 131 8.60 -2.34 -9.76
N LEU A 132 8.81 -1.82 -8.55
CA LEU A 132 8.40 -0.47 -8.19
C LEU A 132 9.10 0.62 -9.02
N ARG A 133 10.39 0.45 -9.33
CA ARG A 133 11.13 1.33 -10.24
C ARG A 133 10.55 1.30 -11.65
N GLY A 134 10.21 0.12 -12.16
CA GLY A 134 9.58 -0.04 -13.46
C GLY A 134 8.21 0.67 -13.54
N LEU A 135 7.37 0.49 -12.54
CA LEU A 135 6.05 1.13 -12.45
C LEU A 135 6.14 2.66 -12.40
N THR A 136 7.10 3.20 -11.67
CA THR A 136 7.30 4.65 -11.47
C THR A 136 8.27 5.27 -12.47
N LEU A 137 8.79 4.50 -13.43
CA LEU A 137 9.80 4.93 -14.40
C LEU A 137 11.08 5.50 -13.73
N GLY A 138 11.38 5.08 -12.51
CA GLY A 138 12.49 5.56 -11.71
C GLY A 138 12.40 7.03 -11.25
N ARG A 139 11.23 7.67 -11.43
CA ARG A 139 11.00 9.08 -11.14
C ARG A 139 10.78 9.35 -9.65
N ASN A 140 10.89 10.62 -9.28
CA ASN A 140 10.51 11.09 -7.97
C ASN A 140 9.00 11.32 -7.87
N LEU A 141 8.47 11.28 -6.64
CA LEU A 141 7.03 11.40 -6.39
C LEU A 141 6.47 12.77 -6.75
N GLU A 142 7.22 13.83 -6.51
CA GLU A 142 6.88 15.22 -6.85
C GLU A 142 6.83 15.49 -8.36
N GLU A 143 7.36 14.60 -9.18
CA GLU A 143 7.29 14.69 -10.65
C GLU A 143 5.98 14.13 -11.22
N ALA A 144 5.06 13.68 -10.36
CA ALA A 144 3.76 13.18 -10.80
C ALA A 144 2.92 14.31 -11.42
N ARG A 145 2.12 13.95 -12.43
CA ARG A 145 1.24 14.90 -13.17
C ARG A 145 0.13 15.53 -12.31
N LEU A 146 -0.07 15.04 -11.11
CA LEU A 146 -0.99 15.56 -10.09
C LEU A 146 -0.38 15.29 -8.71
N PRO A 147 -0.80 16.02 -7.65
CA PRO A 147 -0.35 15.75 -6.29
C PRO A 147 -0.61 14.30 -5.89
N VAL A 148 0.45 13.56 -5.57
CA VAL A 148 0.37 12.21 -5.02
C VAL A 148 0.97 12.21 -3.62
N ARG A 149 0.24 11.65 -2.67
CA ARG A 149 0.72 11.43 -1.30
C ARG A 149 0.73 9.93 -1.01
N VAL A 150 1.80 9.50 -0.39
CA VAL A 150 1.99 8.13 0.04
C VAL A 150 2.12 8.11 1.54
N THR A 151 1.39 7.25 2.26
CA THR A 151 1.54 7.18 3.71
C THR A 151 2.27 5.91 4.12
N ALA A 152 3.10 6.04 5.15
CA ALA A 152 3.78 4.95 5.83
C ALA A 152 3.56 5.06 7.34
N THR A 153 3.94 4.05 8.08
CA THR A 153 3.93 4.05 9.54
C THR A 153 5.37 4.07 10.06
N ASP A 154 5.69 5.01 10.93
CA ASP A 154 6.94 4.99 11.68
C ASP A 154 6.89 3.85 12.70
N MET A 155 7.80 2.91 12.58
CA MET A 155 7.82 1.70 13.41
C MET A 155 8.18 2.00 14.88
N ASP A 156 8.90 3.08 15.13
CA ASP A 156 9.39 3.43 16.47
C ASP A 156 8.37 4.24 17.27
N THR A 157 7.56 5.07 16.59
CA THR A 157 6.56 5.94 17.24
C THR A 157 5.12 5.50 17.03
N GLY A 158 4.85 4.66 16.01
CA GLY A 158 3.49 4.29 15.59
C GLY A 158 2.78 5.41 14.81
N GLU A 159 3.44 6.54 14.55
CA GLU A 159 2.84 7.67 13.87
C GLU A 159 2.73 7.43 12.35
N ARG A 160 1.66 7.98 11.77
CA ARG A 160 1.52 8.06 10.31
C ARG A 160 2.50 9.09 9.75
N VAL A 161 3.24 8.69 8.71
CA VAL A 161 4.16 9.54 7.96
C VAL A 161 3.57 9.85 6.59
N ASP A 162 3.51 11.13 6.21
CA ASP A 162 3.06 11.60 4.91
C ASP A 162 4.29 11.84 4.01
N LEU A 163 4.40 11.10 2.92
CA LEU A 163 5.52 11.11 1.98
C LEU A 163 5.05 11.74 0.66
N ALA A 164 5.62 12.87 0.31
CA ALA A 164 5.23 13.68 -0.86
C ALA A 164 6.33 13.79 -1.92
N GLU A 165 7.57 13.54 -1.56
CA GLU A 165 8.76 13.87 -2.35
C GLU A 165 9.80 12.75 -2.28
N GLY A 166 10.72 12.76 -3.25
CA GLY A 166 11.85 11.84 -3.36
C GLY A 166 11.54 10.61 -4.19
N PRO A 167 12.48 9.65 -4.29
CA PRO A 167 12.36 8.49 -5.18
C PRO A 167 11.06 7.72 -4.93
N ALA A 168 10.15 7.72 -5.92
CA ALA A 168 8.82 7.16 -5.75
C ALA A 168 8.85 5.68 -5.33
N TRP A 169 9.75 4.89 -5.95
CA TRP A 169 9.90 3.47 -5.60
C TRP A 169 10.20 3.24 -4.10
N GLU A 170 11.01 4.11 -3.50
CA GLU A 170 11.39 4.01 -2.09
C GLU A 170 10.21 4.36 -1.17
N ARG A 171 9.42 5.37 -1.54
CA ARG A 171 8.21 5.77 -0.82
C ARG A 171 7.13 4.69 -0.90
N LEU A 172 6.98 4.07 -2.08
CA LEU A 172 6.07 2.96 -2.29
C LEU A 172 6.50 1.72 -1.50
N TYR A 173 7.81 1.42 -1.50
CA TYR A 173 8.34 0.34 -0.68
C TYR A 173 8.03 0.57 0.79
N ALA A 174 8.29 1.77 1.33
CA ALA A 174 7.99 2.11 2.72
C ALA A 174 6.51 1.91 3.06
N SER A 175 5.62 2.34 2.15
CA SER A 175 4.16 2.20 2.30
C SER A 175 3.67 0.76 2.23
N SER A 176 4.46 -0.16 1.67
CA SER A 176 4.08 -1.55 1.43
C SER A 176 4.93 -2.55 2.24
N ALA A 177 5.82 -2.08 3.10
CA ALA A 177 6.71 -2.92 3.89
C ALA A 177 5.94 -3.59 5.03
N LEU A 178 5.28 -4.72 4.73
CA LEU A 178 4.55 -5.52 5.71
C LEU A 178 5.49 -6.05 6.80
N ALA A 179 5.23 -5.66 8.04
CA ALA A 179 6.04 -6.07 9.18
C ALA A 179 6.09 -7.60 9.33
N GLY A 180 7.29 -8.14 9.55
CA GLY A 180 7.54 -9.58 9.63
C GLY A 180 7.68 -10.29 8.28
N ILE A 181 7.33 -9.63 7.17
CA ILE A 181 7.48 -10.17 5.81
C ILE A 181 8.57 -9.39 5.05
N LEU A 182 8.53 -8.07 5.12
CA LEU A 182 9.47 -7.17 4.44
C LEU A 182 10.30 -6.38 5.45
N PRO A 183 11.59 -6.12 5.17
CA PRO A 183 12.39 -5.23 6.00
C PRO A 183 11.80 -3.81 6.00
N PRO A 184 11.87 -3.07 7.12
CA PRO A 184 11.48 -1.67 7.16
C PRO A 184 12.30 -0.82 6.19
N ALA A 185 11.68 0.15 5.54
CA ALA A 185 12.42 1.17 4.81
C ALA A 185 13.08 2.14 5.80
N VAL A 186 14.29 2.60 5.49
CA VAL A 186 14.95 3.64 6.29
C VAL A 186 14.99 4.94 5.49
N ILE A 187 14.15 5.89 5.87
CA ILE A 187 14.02 7.18 5.19
C ILE A 187 14.18 8.30 6.22
N GLY A 188 15.18 9.17 6.00
CA GLY A 188 15.44 10.28 6.92
C GLY A 188 15.77 9.82 8.35
N GLY A 189 16.37 8.65 8.53
CA GLY A 189 16.69 8.06 9.83
C GLY A 189 15.51 7.38 10.54
N ARG A 190 14.31 7.40 9.94
CA ARG A 190 13.10 6.73 10.47
C ARG A 190 12.95 5.35 9.85
N ARG A 191 12.53 4.37 10.65
CA ARG A 191 12.18 3.02 10.17
C ARG A 191 10.70 2.97 9.83
N LEU A 192 10.40 2.89 8.54
CA LEU A 192 9.05 2.95 8.02
C LEU A 192 8.54 1.56 7.58
N ILE A 193 7.31 1.27 7.95
CA ILE A 193 6.58 0.06 7.57
C ILE A 193 5.26 0.44 6.90
N ASP A 194 4.49 -0.56 6.45
CA ASP A 194 3.22 -0.36 5.73
C ASP A 194 2.32 0.69 6.40
N GLY A 195 1.80 1.61 5.60
CA GLY A 195 0.97 2.71 6.07
C GLY A 195 -0.34 2.28 6.69
N GLY A 196 -0.84 1.11 6.33
CA GLY A 196 -2.08 0.56 6.84
C GLY A 196 -2.07 0.25 8.34
N TYR A 197 -0.89 0.16 8.98
CA TYR A 197 -0.81 -0.01 10.43
C TYR A 197 -1.27 1.23 11.19
N ALA A 198 -0.94 2.43 10.71
CA ALA A 198 -1.36 3.69 11.34
C ALA A 198 -2.69 4.21 10.78
N ASP A 199 -2.87 4.13 9.45
CA ASP A 199 -4.06 4.66 8.80
C ASP A 199 -4.28 4.03 7.41
N ILE A 200 -5.34 3.24 7.26
CA ILE A 200 -5.63 2.56 5.99
C ILE A 200 -6.34 3.47 4.98
N ALA A 201 -6.90 4.60 5.41
CA ALA A 201 -7.66 5.53 4.57
C ALA A 201 -7.44 6.99 5.01
N PRO A 202 -6.32 7.62 4.59
CA PRO A 202 -5.92 8.96 5.03
C PRO A 202 -6.74 10.07 4.37
N VAL A 203 -8.04 10.09 4.60
CA VAL A 203 -9.01 11.04 4.04
C VAL A 203 -8.69 12.49 4.43
N ASP A 204 -8.16 12.71 5.63
CA ASP A 204 -7.77 14.02 6.12
C ASP A 204 -6.60 14.63 5.31
N ILE A 205 -5.70 13.82 4.78
CA ILE A 205 -4.65 14.29 3.86
C ILE A 205 -5.29 14.73 2.54
N ALA A 206 -6.19 13.91 1.99
CA ALA A 206 -6.88 14.23 0.74
C ALA A 206 -7.68 15.54 0.83
N ARG A 207 -8.34 15.79 1.96
CA ARG A 207 -9.07 17.03 2.26
C ARG A 207 -8.20 18.29 2.22
N ARG A 208 -6.90 18.16 2.50
CA ARG A 208 -5.98 19.31 2.44
C ARG A 208 -5.45 19.60 1.03
N LEU A 209 -5.64 18.67 0.09
CA LEU A 209 -5.12 18.80 -1.27
C LEU A 209 -6.13 19.40 -2.25
N VAL A 210 -7.42 19.29 -1.98
CA VAL A 210 -8.50 19.80 -2.85
C VAL A 210 -9.62 20.44 -2.02
N ASP A 211 -10.27 21.45 -2.58
CA ASP A 211 -11.48 22.04 -2.02
C ASP A 211 -12.75 21.28 -2.42
N GLY A 212 -12.62 20.26 -3.25
CA GLY A 212 -13.72 19.43 -3.76
C GLY A 212 -13.98 18.18 -2.93
N PRO A 213 -14.87 17.29 -3.43
CA PRO A 213 -15.21 16.05 -2.76
C PRO A 213 -14.03 15.09 -2.67
N VAL A 214 -14.01 14.27 -1.61
CA VAL A 214 -13.07 13.17 -1.43
C VAL A 214 -13.80 11.86 -1.67
N ILE A 215 -13.35 11.12 -2.69
CA ILE A 215 -13.81 9.76 -3.00
C ILE A 215 -12.78 8.78 -2.44
N ALA A 216 -13.22 7.82 -1.66
CA ALA A 216 -12.35 6.76 -1.15
C ALA A 216 -12.71 5.41 -1.78
N ILE A 217 -11.70 4.63 -2.16
CA ILE A 217 -11.87 3.25 -2.63
C ILE A 217 -11.36 2.32 -1.54
N ASP A 218 -12.27 1.53 -1.01
CA ASP A 218 -12.01 0.58 0.06
C ASP A 218 -11.75 -0.83 -0.50
N ALA A 219 -10.47 -1.19 -0.59
CA ALA A 219 -10.00 -2.53 -0.92
C ALA A 219 -9.61 -3.35 0.33
N SER A 220 -9.79 -2.78 1.52
CA SER A 220 -9.36 -3.41 2.77
C SER A 220 -10.31 -4.51 3.23
N ARG A 221 -11.60 -4.43 2.87
CA ARG A 221 -12.58 -5.41 3.32
C ARG A 221 -12.31 -6.78 2.72
N SER A 222 -12.00 -7.69 3.59
CA SER A 222 -12.00 -9.12 3.31
C SER A 222 -13.45 -9.63 3.41
N ALA A 223 -13.92 -10.36 2.40
CA ALA A 223 -15.00 -11.28 2.66
C ALA A 223 -14.42 -12.33 3.61
N TYR A 224 -14.84 -12.34 4.87
CA TYR A 224 -14.39 -13.30 5.90
C TYR A 224 -14.75 -14.78 5.58
N SER A 225 -14.99 -15.09 4.30
CA SER A 225 -15.38 -16.39 3.82
C SER A 225 -14.27 -17.45 3.82
N LEU A 226 -13.02 -17.03 3.86
CA LEU A 226 -11.87 -17.93 3.89
C LEU A 226 -11.40 -18.10 5.33
N SER A 227 -11.50 -19.30 5.87
CA SER A 227 -10.94 -19.63 7.19
C SER A 227 -9.41 -19.70 7.10
N PRO A 228 -8.65 -19.09 8.04
CA PRO A 228 -7.20 -19.23 8.09
C PRO A 228 -6.79 -20.70 8.18
N ALA A 229 -5.92 -21.16 7.28
CA ALA A 229 -5.42 -22.54 7.26
C ALA A 229 -4.17 -22.76 8.11
N ASN A 230 -3.52 -21.66 8.60
CA ASN A 230 -2.31 -21.72 9.42
C ASN A 230 -2.16 -20.47 10.29
N GLY A 231 -1.19 -20.52 11.22
CA GLY A 231 -0.95 -19.44 12.20
C GLY A 231 -0.58 -18.10 11.59
N ILE A 232 0.15 -18.08 10.46
CA ILE A 232 0.50 -16.84 9.73
C ILE A 232 -0.75 -16.19 9.15
N GLN A 233 -1.60 -16.97 8.51
CA GLN A 233 -2.88 -16.46 7.98
C GLN A 233 -3.80 -16.00 9.11
N ALA A 234 -3.81 -16.70 10.26
CA ALA A 234 -4.56 -16.28 11.44
C ALA A 234 -4.04 -14.94 12.01
N MET A 235 -2.72 -14.75 12.05
CA MET A 235 -2.10 -13.49 12.48
C MET A 235 -2.46 -12.33 11.54
N ILE A 236 -2.33 -12.55 10.23
CA ILE A 236 -2.73 -11.54 9.21
C ILE A 236 -4.21 -11.23 9.35
N ARG A 237 -5.06 -12.23 9.54
CA ARG A 237 -6.49 -12.04 9.77
C ARG A 237 -6.78 -11.22 11.03
N GLY A 238 -6.06 -11.45 12.12
CA GLY A 238 -6.15 -10.64 13.34
C GLY A 238 -5.82 -9.17 13.09
N LEU A 239 -4.75 -8.89 12.34
CA LEU A 239 -4.39 -7.54 11.92
C LEU A 239 -5.46 -6.90 11.05
N GLU A 240 -6.00 -7.63 10.06
CA GLU A 240 -7.10 -7.16 9.21
C GLU A 240 -8.35 -6.80 10.01
N ILE A 241 -8.70 -7.61 11.02
CA ILE A 241 -9.85 -7.32 11.90
C ILE A 241 -9.61 -5.99 12.64
N CYS A 242 -8.44 -5.81 13.25
CA CYS A 242 -8.09 -4.55 13.93
C CYS A 242 -8.12 -3.34 12.96
N GLN A 243 -7.56 -3.50 11.77
CA GLN A 243 -7.55 -2.43 10.75
C GLN A 243 -8.96 -2.08 10.28
N ASN A 244 -9.84 -3.06 10.09
CA ASN A 244 -11.21 -2.86 9.61
C ASN A 244 -12.09 -2.08 10.59
N GLU A 245 -11.91 -2.28 11.88
CA GLU A 245 -12.61 -1.47 12.91
C GLU A 245 -12.22 0.01 12.80
N HIS A 246 -10.92 0.29 12.68
CA HIS A 246 -10.45 1.66 12.47
C HIS A 246 -10.82 2.22 11.08
N ALA A 247 -10.81 1.39 10.05
CA ALA A 247 -11.14 1.77 8.69
C ALA A 247 -12.54 2.39 8.58
N THR A 248 -13.53 1.82 9.25
CA THR A 248 -14.90 2.32 9.22
C THR A 248 -14.98 3.80 9.65
N LEU A 249 -14.25 4.18 10.70
CA LEU A 249 -14.20 5.58 11.17
C LEU A 249 -13.43 6.49 10.21
N ARG A 250 -12.43 5.98 9.52
CA ARG A 250 -11.65 6.76 8.55
C ARG A 250 -12.43 7.00 7.27
N PHE A 251 -13.04 5.96 6.73
CA PHE A 251 -13.86 6.05 5.52
C PHE A 251 -15.11 6.93 5.70
N SER A 252 -15.70 6.99 6.90
CA SER A 252 -16.85 7.84 7.15
C SER A 252 -16.59 9.34 6.95
N ARG A 253 -15.33 9.75 6.84
CA ARG A 253 -14.93 11.12 6.57
C ARG A 253 -14.86 11.46 5.08
N ALA A 254 -14.96 10.48 4.20
CA ALA A 254 -15.04 10.68 2.75
C ALA A 254 -16.47 11.02 2.33
N ASP A 255 -16.63 11.78 1.23
CA ASP A 255 -17.95 12.13 0.70
C ASP A 255 -18.59 10.93 -0.02
N LEU A 256 -17.77 10.09 -0.62
CA LEU A 256 -18.21 8.85 -1.27
C LEU A 256 -17.19 7.74 -0.97
N VAL A 257 -17.71 6.56 -0.62
CA VAL A 257 -16.88 5.36 -0.44
C VAL A 257 -17.32 4.30 -1.42
N LEU A 258 -16.42 3.94 -2.32
CA LEU A 258 -16.59 2.83 -3.26
C LEU A 258 -16.03 1.56 -2.63
N ARG A 259 -16.81 0.49 -2.65
CA ARG A 259 -16.43 -0.84 -2.13
C ARG A 259 -16.62 -1.88 -3.22
N PRO A 260 -15.68 -2.00 -4.15
CA PRO A 260 -15.78 -2.99 -5.21
C PRO A 260 -15.77 -4.41 -4.61
N GLU A 261 -16.68 -5.24 -5.05
CA GLU A 261 -16.71 -6.66 -4.69
C GLU A 261 -15.79 -7.45 -5.61
N LEU A 262 -15.07 -8.41 -5.04
CA LEU A 262 -14.22 -9.35 -5.77
C LEU A 262 -14.91 -10.72 -5.75
N ASP A 263 -15.22 -11.24 -6.93
CA ASP A 263 -15.77 -12.58 -7.12
C ASP A 263 -14.90 -13.35 -8.13
N PRO A 264 -14.23 -14.45 -7.74
CA PRO A 264 -14.17 -15.00 -6.38
C PRO A 264 -13.40 -14.10 -5.40
N PRO A 265 -13.63 -14.28 -4.07
CA PRO A 265 -12.89 -13.56 -3.04
C PRO A 265 -11.38 -13.79 -3.13
N VAL A 266 -10.59 -12.73 -2.90
CA VAL A 266 -9.13 -12.74 -2.97
C VAL A 266 -8.55 -12.50 -1.58
N ASP A 267 -7.57 -13.32 -1.18
CA ASP A 267 -6.84 -13.11 0.07
C ASP A 267 -5.81 -11.98 -0.08
N THR A 268 -5.45 -11.32 1.01
CA THR A 268 -4.50 -10.19 1.05
C THR A 268 -3.15 -10.50 0.40
N LEU A 269 -2.67 -11.71 0.55
CA LEU A 269 -1.37 -12.14 0.01
C LEU A 269 -1.47 -12.99 -1.27
N ASP A 270 -2.68 -13.21 -1.82
CA ASP A 270 -2.85 -13.97 -3.06
C ASP A 270 -2.64 -13.11 -4.31
N PHE A 271 -1.41 -12.66 -4.52
CA PHE A 271 -1.02 -11.90 -5.71
C PHE A 271 -1.15 -12.69 -7.02
N PHE A 272 -1.30 -14.02 -6.94
CA PHE A 272 -1.50 -14.87 -8.12
C PHE A 272 -2.96 -14.91 -8.59
N ALA A 273 -3.92 -14.53 -7.74
CA ALA A 273 -5.32 -14.37 -8.12
C ALA A 273 -5.55 -13.34 -9.25
N LYS A 274 -4.61 -12.39 -9.43
CA LYS A 274 -4.61 -11.41 -10.54
C LYS A 274 -4.76 -12.06 -11.93
N ARG A 275 -4.34 -13.30 -12.10
CA ARG A 275 -4.38 -14.02 -13.38
C ARG A 275 -5.68 -14.78 -13.62
N ARG A 276 -6.58 -14.76 -12.68
CA ARG A 276 -7.92 -15.35 -12.77
C ARG A 276 -8.96 -14.29 -13.10
#